data_63b382d36949612fb9df00d66389e799
#
_entry.id   63b382d36949612fb9df00d66389e799
#
_cell.length_a   1.000
_cell.length_b   1.000
_cell.length_c   1.000
_cell.angle_alpha   90.00
_cell.angle_beta   90.00
_cell.angle_gamma   90.00
#
_symmetry.space_group_name_H-M   'P 1'
#
loop_
_entity.id
_entity.type
_entity.pdbx_description
1 polymer ?
#
loop_
_entity_poly.entity_id
_entity_poly.type
_entity_poly.pdbx_seq_one_letter_code
_entity_poly.pdbx_strand_id
1 'polypeptide(L)'
;MDDFFPVSIQRCRSYDLHCVQAAVERSLEPWGGFSAFCRRGGRILLKPNLLFGKPSETAVTTHPIIVEAVARLALDCGAQVFLGDSPPLASASRNAEKCGIGEVAERLRIPILEFHQPTHNGWRHPQKTYGIATPAISRVLQEMDLIVNLPKLKSHQQLLITGAVKNLFGCVPGRRKAYWHFKCQSRIDAFAGMLLALYEKILPGLTIVDAIVGM
;
A
#
# COMPACT_ATOMS: atom_id res chain seq x y z
N MET A 1 19.86 -5.94 -21.95
CA MET A 1 19.00 -4.73 -21.84
C MET A 1 19.01 -4.39 -20.36
N ASP A 2 19.58 -3.24 -20.04
CA ASP A 2 19.50 -2.77 -18.66
C ASP A 2 18.03 -2.45 -18.38
N ASP A 3 17.38 -3.25 -17.52
CA ASP A 3 16.03 -3.02 -17.07
C ASP A 3 16.01 -1.75 -16.21
N PHE A 4 15.80 -0.61 -16.85
CA PHE A 4 15.74 0.67 -16.18
C PHE A 4 14.33 0.85 -15.62
N PHE A 5 14.21 0.80 -14.29
CA PHE A 5 12.95 1.11 -13.60
C PHE A 5 12.95 2.59 -13.20
N PRO A 6 12.25 3.45 -13.94
CA PRO A 6 12.28 4.88 -13.66
C PRO A 6 11.60 5.19 -12.32
N VAL A 7 12.23 6.08 -11.55
CA VAL A 7 11.72 6.60 -10.28
C VAL A 7 11.57 8.10 -10.41
N SER A 8 10.38 8.63 -10.09
CA SER A 8 10.13 10.07 -10.02
C SER A 8 10.12 10.54 -8.57
N ILE A 9 10.81 11.64 -8.29
CA ILE A 9 10.83 12.28 -6.97
C ILE A 9 10.35 13.72 -7.13
N GLN A 10 9.28 14.07 -6.42
CA GLN A 10 8.71 15.40 -6.44
C GLN A 10 8.76 16.04 -5.04
N ARG A 11 9.15 17.29 -4.99
CA ARG A 11 9.14 18.04 -3.73
C ARG A 11 7.71 18.51 -3.41
N CYS A 12 7.21 18.12 -2.24
CA CYS A 12 5.99 18.63 -1.66
C CYS A 12 6.27 19.06 -0.21
N ARG A 13 5.83 20.24 0.20
CA ARG A 13 6.20 20.84 1.51
C ARG A 13 5.10 20.77 2.55
N SER A 14 3.90 20.42 2.15
CA SER A 14 2.73 20.40 3.05
C SER A 14 1.73 19.35 2.61
N TYR A 15 0.85 18.96 3.52
CA TYR A 15 -0.31 18.13 3.23
C TYR A 15 -1.52 18.97 2.82
N ASP A 16 -1.31 20.03 2.04
CA ASP A 16 -2.38 20.70 1.32
C ASP A 16 -2.80 19.84 0.12
N LEU A 17 -4.11 19.66 -0.07
CA LEU A 17 -4.63 18.73 -1.09
C LEU A 17 -4.19 19.13 -2.50
N HIS A 18 -4.25 20.42 -2.83
CA HIS A 18 -3.88 20.90 -4.17
C HIS A 18 -2.37 20.71 -4.40
N CYS A 19 -1.54 21.02 -3.39
CA CYS A 19 -0.09 20.82 -3.47
C CYS A 19 0.28 19.35 -3.64
N VAL A 20 -0.38 18.45 -2.88
CA VAL A 20 -0.14 17.00 -2.97
C VAL A 20 -0.62 16.44 -4.30
N GLN A 21 -1.81 16.81 -4.75
CA GLN A 21 -2.34 16.35 -6.04
C GLN A 21 -1.41 16.77 -7.18
N ALA A 22 -1.02 18.04 -7.23
CA ALA A 22 -0.08 18.53 -8.24
C ALA A 22 1.29 17.84 -8.18
N ALA A 23 1.80 17.47 -6.99
CA ALA A 23 3.04 16.71 -6.87
C ALA A 23 2.88 15.27 -7.38
N VAL A 24 1.76 14.61 -7.08
CA VAL A 24 1.45 13.28 -7.58
C VAL A 24 1.32 13.29 -9.11
N GLU A 25 0.57 14.23 -9.68
CA GLU A 25 0.42 14.39 -11.13
C GLU A 25 1.79 14.55 -11.81
N ARG A 26 2.60 15.51 -11.37
CA ARG A 26 3.96 15.70 -11.91
C ARG A 26 4.83 14.46 -11.74
N SER A 27 4.69 13.72 -10.64
CA SER A 27 5.46 12.48 -10.47
C SER A 27 5.09 11.40 -11.49
N LEU A 28 3.89 11.44 -12.04
CA LEU A 28 3.37 10.47 -13.01
C LEU A 28 3.52 10.91 -14.48
N GLU A 29 3.89 12.16 -14.74
CA GLU A 29 4.09 12.68 -16.09
C GLU A 29 5.01 11.81 -16.98
N PRO A 30 6.15 11.26 -16.46
CA PRO A 30 7.03 10.42 -17.27
C PRO A 30 6.37 9.15 -17.83
N TRP A 31 5.24 8.73 -17.23
CA TRP A 31 4.47 7.55 -17.64
C TRP A 31 3.16 7.91 -18.37
N GLY A 32 2.91 9.18 -18.66
CA GLY A 32 1.67 9.64 -19.30
C GLY A 32 0.52 9.91 -18.33
N GLY A 33 0.84 10.17 -17.05
CA GLY A 33 -0.13 10.48 -16.01
C GLY A 33 -0.79 9.24 -15.41
N PHE A 34 -1.75 9.45 -14.50
CA PHE A 34 -2.45 8.35 -13.81
C PHE A 34 -3.27 7.47 -14.76
N SER A 35 -3.79 8.05 -15.86
CA SER A 35 -4.56 7.33 -16.87
C SER A 35 -3.80 6.21 -17.58
N ALA A 36 -2.46 6.25 -17.59
CA ALA A 36 -1.64 5.18 -18.14
C ALA A 36 -1.70 3.89 -17.29
N PHE A 37 -2.11 3.98 -16.04
CA PHE A 37 -2.17 2.86 -15.10
C PHE A 37 -3.58 2.31 -14.93
N CYS A 38 -4.61 3.04 -15.34
CA CYS A 38 -5.99 2.63 -15.10
C CYS A 38 -6.84 2.65 -16.38
N ARG A 39 -7.92 1.88 -16.35
CA ARG A 39 -8.95 1.89 -17.39
C ARG A 39 -10.28 2.30 -16.78
N ARG A 40 -11.14 2.92 -17.57
CA ARG A 40 -12.50 3.24 -17.16
C ARG A 40 -13.27 1.99 -16.72
N GLY A 41 -13.93 2.06 -15.58
CA GLY A 41 -14.63 0.94 -14.96
C GLY A 41 -13.71 -0.10 -14.29
N GLY A 42 -12.38 0.05 -14.39
CA GLY A 42 -11.41 -0.83 -13.73
C GLY A 42 -11.48 -0.73 -12.21
N ARG A 43 -11.21 -1.83 -11.52
CA ARG A 43 -11.21 -1.93 -10.05
C ARG A 43 -9.82 -1.60 -9.51
N ILE A 44 -9.69 -0.53 -8.76
CA ILE A 44 -8.42 -0.04 -8.21
C ILE A 44 -8.45 -0.15 -6.69
N LEU A 45 -7.49 -0.87 -6.13
CA LEU A 45 -7.24 -0.91 -4.70
C LEU A 45 -6.16 0.10 -4.32
N LEU A 46 -6.52 1.10 -3.52
CA LEU A 46 -5.57 1.93 -2.81
C LEU A 46 -5.19 1.25 -1.50
N LYS A 47 -3.92 0.93 -1.34
CA LYS A 47 -3.41 0.24 -0.16
C LYS A 47 -2.54 1.17 0.69
N PRO A 48 -3.13 1.95 1.61
CA PRO A 48 -2.39 2.78 2.55
C PRO A 48 -1.67 1.92 3.62
N ASN A 49 -0.89 2.56 4.46
CA ASN A 49 -0.38 2.02 5.71
C ASN A 49 -1.30 2.46 6.84
N LEU A 50 -2.17 1.59 7.35
CA LEU A 50 -3.09 1.90 8.44
C LEU A 50 -2.52 1.55 9.83
N LEU A 51 -1.62 0.60 9.91
CA LEU A 51 -0.95 0.09 11.11
C LEU A 51 -1.86 0.04 12.35
N PHE A 52 -1.75 1.00 13.28
CA PHE A 52 -2.55 1.08 14.51
C PHE A 52 -3.60 2.21 14.49
N GLY A 53 -3.82 2.84 13.32
CA GLY A 53 -4.75 3.96 13.21
C GLY A 53 -4.36 5.11 14.14
N LYS A 54 -3.12 5.56 14.08
CA LYS A 54 -2.66 6.74 14.84
C LYS A 54 -3.04 8.02 14.09
N PRO A 55 -3.25 9.13 14.79
CA PRO A 55 -3.50 10.43 14.17
C PRO A 55 -2.41 10.78 13.14
N SER A 56 -2.80 11.45 12.05
CA SER A 56 -1.93 11.73 10.91
C SER A 56 -0.66 12.51 11.27
N GLU A 57 -0.74 13.36 12.29
CA GLU A 57 0.36 14.20 12.81
C GLU A 57 1.51 13.36 13.38
N THR A 58 1.24 12.11 13.76
CA THR A 58 2.27 11.21 14.28
C THR A 58 3.17 10.62 13.19
N ALA A 59 2.85 10.85 11.91
CA ALA A 59 3.54 10.29 10.73
C ALA A 59 3.69 8.76 10.73
N VAL A 60 2.87 8.04 11.51
CA VAL A 60 2.89 6.57 11.61
C VAL A 60 2.14 5.90 10.46
N THR A 61 1.03 6.51 10.03
CA THR A 61 0.14 6.05 8.95
C THR A 61 0.36 6.87 7.69
N THR A 62 -0.10 6.37 6.54
CA THR A 62 -0.20 7.19 5.33
C THR A 62 -1.11 8.39 5.63
N HIS A 63 -0.72 9.58 5.24
CA HIS A 63 -1.52 10.77 5.48
C HIS A 63 -2.81 10.76 4.65
N PRO A 64 -3.98 11.14 5.22
CA PRO A 64 -5.27 11.12 4.51
C PRO A 64 -5.26 11.90 3.20
N ILE A 65 -4.58 13.02 3.14
CA ILE A 65 -4.46 13.85 1.93
C ILE A 65 -3.76 13.14 0.78
N ILE A 66 -2.77 12.28 1.06
CA ILE A 66 -2.14 11.43 0.02
C ILE A 66 -3.18 10.46 -0.55
N VAL A 67 -3.95 9.82 0.32
CA VAL A 67 -5.02 8.90 -0.09
C VAL A 67 -6.08 9.62 -0.90
N GLU A 68 -6.49 10.82 -0.47
CA GLU A 68 -7.48 11.63 -1.17
C GLU A 68 -7.00 12.07 -2.55
N ALA A 69 -5.78 12.58 -2.67
CA ALA A 69 -5.22 13.03 -3.93
C ALA A 69 -5.20 11.90 -4.97
N VAL A 70 -4.71 10.71 -4.58
CA VAL A 70 -4.65 9.55 -5.47
C VAL A 70 -6.04 8.99 -5.77
N ALA A 71 -6.95 8.99 -4.79
CA ALA A 71 -8.33 8.55 -4.99
C ALA A 71 -9.07 9.43 -6.01
N ARG A 72 -8.90 10.76 -5.95
CA ARG A 72 -9.48 11.68 -6.92
C ARG A 72 -9.00 11.40 -8.34
N LEU A 73 -7.69 11.24 -8.54
CA LEU A 73 -7.13 10.89 -9.85
C LEU A 73 -7.69 9.57 -10.39
N ALA A 74 -7.87 8.57 -9.55
CA ALA A 74 -8.46 7.29 -9.94
C ALA A 74 -9.95 7.42 -10.31
N LEU A 75 -10.73 8.21 -9.53
CA LEU A 75 -12.14 8.48 -9.80
C LEU A 75 -12.31 9.31 -11.09
N ASP A 76 -11.46 10.29 -11.35
CA ASP A 76 -11.46 11.12 -12.55
C ASP A 76 -11.20 10.28 -13.81
N CYS A 77 -10.42 9.20 -13.69
CA CYS A 77 -10.25 8.19 -14.75
C CYS A 77 -11.50 7.29 -14.94
N GLY A 78 -12.52 7.46 -14.13
CA GLY A 78 -13.74 6.64 -14.16
C GLY A 78 -13.57 5.24 -13.61
N ALA A 79 -12.58 5.01 -12.73
CA ALA A 79 -12.36 3.73 -12.08
C ALA A 79 -13.29 3.51 -10.88
N GLN A 80 -13.47 2.24 -10.50
CA GLN A 80 -14.08 1.85 -9.22
C GLN A 80 -12.97 1.77 -8.18
N VAL A 81 -12.97 2.67 -7.21
CA VAL A 81 -11.91 2.78 -6.21
C VAL A 81 -12.30 2.09 -4.92
N PHE A 82 -11.36 1.37 -4.34
CA PHE A 82 -11.47 0.68 -3.07
C PHE A 82 -10.28 1.04 -2.18
N LEU A 83 -10.49 1.09 -0.87
CA LEU A 83 -9.42 1.18 0.13
C LEU A 83 -9.29 -0.16 0.83
N GLY A 84 -8.09 -0.56 1.23
CA GLY A 84 -7.92 -1.80 1.98
C GLY A 84 -6.55 -1.97 2.61
N ASP A 85 -6.54 -2.61 3.76
CA ASP A 85 -5.34 -3.04 4.50
C ASP A 85 -5.75 -4.17 5.46
N SER A 86 -4.75 -4.84 6.04
CA SER A 86 -4.96 -5.71 7.20
C SER A 86 -4.05 -5.24 8.33
N PRO A 87 -4.52 -4.34 9.20
CA PRO A 87 -3.77 -3.92 10.37
C PRO A 87 -3.54 -5.09 11.35
N PRO A 88 -2.51 -5.03 12.21
CA PRO A 88 -2.26 -6.09 13.20
C PRO A 88 -3.33 -6.15 14.29
N LEU A 89 -3.92 -5.02 14.64
CA LEU A 89 -4.98 -4.86 15.63
C LEU A 89 -6.13 -4.06 15.04
N ALA A 90 -7.36 -4.40 15.41
CA ALA A 90 -8.61 -3.85 14.92
C ALA A 90 -8.84 -4.07 13.40
N SER A 91 -9.98 -3.63 12.90
CA SER A 91 -10.33 -3.69 11.48
C SER A 91 -9.65 -2.57 10.68
N ALA A 92 -9.62 -2.71 9.35
CA ALA A 92 -9.15 -1.65 8.46
C ALA A 92 -10.03 -0.41 8.60
N SER A 93 -11.34 -0.57 8.64
CA SER A 93 -12.31 0.52 8.80
C SER A 93 -12.05 1.31 10.08
N ARG A 94 -11.94 0.62 11.23
CA ARG A 94 -11.69 1.26 12.53
C ARG A 94 -10.35 2.01 12.60
N ASN A 95 -9.31 1.46 11.96
CA ASN A 95 -8.02 2.14 11.92
C ASN A 95 -8.01 3.31 10.93
N ALA A 96 -8.76 3.20 9.83
CA ALA A 96 -8.94 4.29 8.88
C ALA A 96 -9.67 5.49 9.51
N GLU A 97 -10.73 5.24 10.31
CA GLU A 97 -11.42 6.27 11.09
C GLU A 97 -10.45 7.02 12.00
N LYS A 98 -9.64 6.30 12.77
CA LYS A 98 -8.71 6.90 13.74
C LYS A 98 -7.62 7.78 13.10
N CYS A 99 -7.22 7.50 11.88
CA CYS A 99 -6.18 8.26 11.18
C CYS A 99 -6.72 9.26 10.15
N GLY A 100 -8.05 9.48 10.09
CA GLY A 100 -8.70 10.44 9.20
C GLY A 100 -8.89 9.93 7.75
N ILE A 101 -8.43 8.73 7.41
CA ILE A 101 -8.66 8.11 6.09
C ILE A 101 -10.13 7.68 5.95
N GLY A 102 -10.81 7.35 7.06
CA GLY A 102 -12.24 7.04 7.09
C GLY A 102 -13.10 8.18 6.55
N GLU A 103 -12.81 9.41 6.97
CA GLU A 103 -13.50 10.62 6.50
C GLU A 103 -13.32 10.84 4.99
N VAL A 104 -12.12 10.56 4.46
CA VAL A 104 -11.84 10.61 3.03
C VAL A 104 -12.67 9.56 2.28
N ALA A 105 -12.71 8.34 2.80
CA ALA A 105 -13.47 7.24 2.22
C ALA A 105 -14.98 7.56 2.17
N GLU A 106 -15.54 8.10 3.25
CA GLU A 106 -16.94 8.52 3.33
C GLU A 106 -17.25 9.64 2.34
N ARG A 107 -16.45 10.72 2.34
CA ARG A 107 -16.64 11.89 1.46
C ARG A 107 -16.59 11.51 -0.01
N LEU A 108 -15.69 10.60 -0.40
CA LEU A 108 -15.53 10.14 -1.78
C LEU A 108 -16.36 8.89 -2.11
N ARG A 109 -17.13 8.37 -1.15
CA ARG A 109 -17.96 7.15 -1.28
C ARG A 109 -17.14 5.93 -1.71
N ILE A 110 -15.95 5.78 -1.14
CA ILE A 110 -15.03 4.67 -1.42
C ILE A 110 -15.18 3.60 -0.33
N PRO A 111 -15.53 2.34 -0.68
CA PRO A 111 -15.64 1.28 0.30
C PRO A 111 -14.27 0.88 0.86
N ILE A 112 -14.22 0.63 2.17
CA ILE A 112 -13.04 0.10 2.86
C ILE A 112 -13.19 -1.42 2.96
N LEU A 113 -12.25 -2.15 2.37
CA LEU A 113 -12.25 -3.60 2.31
C LEU A 113 -11.38 -4.19 3.43
N GLU A 114 -11.94 -5.17 4.12
CA GLU A 114 -11.23 -5.96 5.13
C GLU A 114 -10.53 -7.16 4.46
N PHE A 115 -9.26 -7.39 4.78
CA PHE A 115 -8.49 -8.49 4.21
C PHE A 115 -8.61 -9.76 5.09
N HIS A 116 -9.66 -10.55 4.88
CA HIS A 116 -9.93 -11.72 5.70
C HIS A 116 -9.59 -13.05 5.06
N GLN A 117 -9.99 -13.27 3.81
CA GLN A 117 -9.87 -14.57 3.16
C GLN A 117 -8.47 -14.79 2.60
N PRO A 118 -7.67 -15.67 3.21
CA PRO A 118 -6.33 -15.96 2.69
C PRO A 118 -6.39 -16.85 1.46
N THR A 119 -5.51 -16.61 0.49
CA THR A 119 -5.37 -17.45 -0.68
C THR A 119 -3.90 -17.66 -1.04
N HIS A 120 -3.60 -18.85 -1.56
CA HIS A 120 -2.36 -19.18 -2.25
C HIS A 120 -2.56 -19.32 -3.75
N ASN A 121 -3.82 -19.35 -4.21
CA ASN A 121 -4.17 -19.60 -5.61
C ASN A 121 -3.96 -18.35 -6.48
N GLY A 122 -3.73 -18.58 -7.76
CA GLY A 122 -3.69 -17.53 -8.79
C GLY A 122 -2.36 -16.78 -8.93
N TRP A 123 -1.34 -17.16 -8.17
CA TRP A 123 -0.01 -16.54 -8.25
C TRP A 123 0.96 -17.50 -8.92
N ARG A 124 1.69 -16.99 -9.91
CA ARG A 124 2.74 -17.71 -10.58
C ARG A 124 3.80 -18.11 -9.55
N HIS A 125 3.81 -19.38 -9.18
CA HIS A 125 4.76 -20.10 -8.34
C HIS A 125 4.73 -19.85 -6.83
N PRO A 126 4.38 -20.89 -6.03
CA PRO A 126 4.75 -20.97 -4.63
C PRO A 126 6.23 -21.37 -4.54
N GLN A 127 7.14 -20.57 -5.06
CA GLN A 127 8.55 -20.88 -4.90
C GLN A 127 8.99 -20.43 -3.51
N LYS A 128 9.83 -21.26 -2.88
CA LYS A 128 10.63 -20.85 -1.73
C LYS A 128 11.69 -19.85 -2.19
N THR A 129 11.26 -18.67 -2.59
CA THR A 129 12.16 -17.58 -2.86
C THR A 129 12.85 -17.25 -1.53
N TYR A 130 14.14 -17.11 -1.53
CA TYR A 130 14.96 -16.83 -0.34
C TYR A 130 14.87 -17.87 0.79
N GLY A 131 14.56 -19.15 0.47
CA GLY A 131 14.52 -20.23 1.45
C GLY A 131 13.34 -20.21 2.44
N ILE A 132 12.37 -19.32 2.22
CA ILE A 132 11.19 -19.16 3.06
C ILE A 132 9.91 -19.33 2.24
N ALA A 133 8.89 -19.94 2.87
CA ALA A 133 7.56 -20.02 2.29
C ALA A 133 6.92 -18.63 2.21
N THR A 134 6.29 -18.29 1.08
CA THR A 134 5.57 -17.03 0.91
C THR A 134 4.25 -17.07 1.67
N PRO A 135 3.92 -16.04 2.47
CA PRO A 135 2.62 -15.94 3.14
C PRO A 135 1.44 -15.98 2.18
N ALA A 136 0.31 -16.52 2.65
CA ALA A 136 -0.95 -16.31 1.97
C ALA A 136 -1.34 -14.83 2.02
N ILE A 137 -1.91 -14.33 0.94
CA ILE A 137 -2.41 -12.96 0.84
C ILE A 137 -3.94 -12.94 0.80
N SER A 138 -4.54 -11.78 0.98
CA SER A 138 -5.99 -11.64 0.86
C SER A 138 -6.49 -11.94 -0.56
N ARG A 139 -7.59 -12.69 -0.65
CA ARG A 139 -8.28 -12.97 -1.91
C ARG A 139 -8.75 -11.70 -2.61
N VAL A 140 -9.11 -10.67 -1.87
CA VAL A 140 -9.53 -9.36 -2.40
C VAL A 140 -8.56 -8.79 -3.45
N LEU A 141 -7.25 -9.04 -3.28
CA LEU A 141 -6.24 -8.54 -4.23
C LEU A 141 -6.39 -9.13 -5.63
N GLN A 142 -6.96 -10.34 -5.75
CA GLN A 142 -7.18 -11.02 -7.03
C GLN A 142 -8.37 -10.45 -7.82
N GLU A 143 -9.21 -9.66 -7.16
CA GLU A 143 -10.38 -9.04 -7.74
C GLU A 143 -10.09 -7.62 -8.26
N MET A 144 -8.86 -7.16 -8.11
CA MET A 144 -8.44 -5.81 -8.49
C MET A 144 -7.66 -5.83 -9.80
N ASP A 145 -7.95 -4.88 -10.68
CA ASP A 145 -7.21 -4.68 -11.92
C ASP A 145 -5.88 -3.95 -11.68
N LEU A 146 -5.85 -3.07 -10.64
CA LEU A 146 -4.67 -2.30 -10.24
C LEU A 146 -4.57 -2.24 -8.72
N ILE A 147 -3.39 -2.47 -8.19
CA ILE A 147 -3.04 -2.19 -6.79
C ILE A 147 -2.12 -0.97 -6.77
N VAL A 148 -2.58 0.11 -6.14
CA VAL A 148 -1.78 1.30 -5.86
C VAL A 148 -1.31 1.23 -4.42
N ASN A 149 -0.03 1.00 -4.24
CA ASN A 149 0.61 0.91 -2.93
C ASN A 149 0.96 2.32 -2.41
N LEU A 150 0.42 2.71 -1.26
CA LEU A 150 0.60 4.03 -0.65
C LEU A 150 1.33 3.91 0.70
N PRO A 151 2.63 3.58 0.71
CA PRO A 151 3.38 3.42 1.95
C PRO A 151 3.72 4.76 2.61
N LYS A 152 3.88 4.74 3.93
CA LYS A 152 4.50 5.79 4.71
C LYS A 152 5.99 5.53 4.84
N LEU A 153 6.82 6.53 4.52
CA LEU A 153 8.26 6.47 4.80
C LEU A 153 8.50 6.71 6.29
N LYS A 154 9.04 5.73 6.99
CA LYS A 154 9.32 5.81 8.43
C LYS A 154 10.40 4.83 8.88
N SER A 155 10.96 5.04 10.07
CA SER A 155 11.88 4.12 10.72
C SER A 155 11.21 2.77 11.07
N HIS A 156 12.00 1.72 11.21
CA HIS A 156 11.56 0.40 11.63
C HIS A 156 12.62 -0.31 12.48
N GLN A 157 12.20 -0.86 13.62
CA GLN A 157 13.11 -1.50 14.57
C GLN A 157 13.97 -2.63 13.98
N GLN A 158 13.37 -3.51 13.15
CA GLN A 158 14.09 -4.68 12.61
C GLN A 158 14.73 -4.41 11.23
N LEU A 159 14.11 -3.56 10.39
CA LEU A 159 14.51 -3.37 8.99
C LEU A 159 15.05 -1.98 8.71
N LEU A 160 15.35 -1.19 9.75
CA LEU A 160 15.79 0.19 9.71
C LEU A 160 14.76 1.14 9.10
N ILE A 161 14.16 0.79 7.96
CA ILE A 161 13.21 1.62 7.22
C ILE A 161 11.94 0.84 6.85
N THR A 162 10.81 1.54 6.83
CA THR A 162 9.54 1.09 6.23
C THR A 162 9.25 1.92 5.00
N GLY A 163 8.97 1.24 3.91
CA GLY A 163 8.63 1.85 2.62
C GLY A 163 7.72 0.92 1.80
N ALA A 164 7.89 0.93 0.48
CA ALA A 164 7.06 0.24 -0.49
C ALA A 164 6.89 -1.27 -0.20
N VAL A 165 8.00 -1.99 -0.12
CA VAL A 165 8.01 -3.45 0.07
C VAL A 165 7.37 -3.86 1.40
N LYS A 166 7.75 -3.19 2.49
CA LYS A 166 7.23 -3.50 3.84
C LYS A 166 5.73 -3.22 3.95
N ASN A 167 5.21 -2.22 3.25
CA ASN A 167 3.77 -1.91 3.29
C ASN A 167 2.92 -3.07 2.78
N LEU A 168 3.41 -3.86 1.82
CA LEU A 168 2.70 -5.01 1.26
C LEU A 168 2.49 -6.15 2.26
N PHE A 169 3.21 -6.15 3.39
CA PHE A 169 2.92 -7.08 4.50
C PHE A 169 1.49 -6.89 5.06
N GLY A 170 0.89 -5.70 4.89
CA GLY A 170 -0.52 -5.46 5.15
C GLY A 170 -1.49 -6.27 4.27
N CYS A 171 -1.02 -6.87 3.18
CA CYS A 171 -1.83 -7.75 2.34
C CYS A 171 -1.98 -9.18 2.91
N VAL A 172 -1.22 -9.52 3.95
CA VAL A 172 -1.32 -10.80 4.68
C VAL A 172 -2.47 -10.71 5.70
N PRO A 173 -3.51 -11.55 5.62
CA PRO A 173 -4.68 -11.45 6.50
C PRO A 173 -4.40 -11.73 7.97
N GLY A 174 -4.94 -10.88 8.84
CA GLY A 174 -5.16 -11.12 10.26
C GLY A 174 -3.90 -11.48 11.09
N ARG A 175 -4.09 -12.39 12.05
CA ARG A 175 -3.07 -12.84 13.03
C ARG A 175 -1.87 -13.58 12.40
N ARG A 176 -1.94 -13.96 11.13
CA ARG A 176 -0.83 -14.60 10.41
C ARG A 176 0.44 -13.76 10.39
N LYS A 177 0.32 -12.43 10.47
CA LYS A 177 1.48 -11.54 10.58
C LYS A 177 2.31 -11.78 11.82
N ALA A 178 1.67 -11.98 12.97
CA ALA A 178 2.37 -12.31 14.22
C ALA A 178 3.15 -13.64 14.11
N TYR A 179 2.54 -14.66 13.48
CA TYR A 179 3.21 -15.92 13.21
C TYR A 179 4.47 -15.74 12.34
N TRP A 180 4.39 -14.93 11.28
CA TRP A 180 5.53 -14.68 10.41
C TRP A 180 6.63 -13.85 11.08
N HIS A 181 6.26 -12.86 11.89
CA HIS A 181 7.22 -12.16 12.75
C HIS A 181 7.92 -13.12 13.69
N PHE A 182 7.18 -13.99 14.38
CA PHE A 182 7.74 -15.00 15.27
C PHE A 182 8.65 -15.99 14.54
N LYS A 183 8.21 -16.50 13.40
CA LYS A 183 8.98 -17.45 12.57
C LYS A 183 10.31 -16.89 12.05
N CYS A 184 10.37 -15.58 11.85
CA CYS A 184 11.56 -14.87 11.38
C CYS A 184 12.34 -14.17 12.51
N GLN A 185 11.99 -14.38 13.76
CA GLN A 185 12.29 -13.58 14.96
C GLN A 185 13.76 -13.17 15.15
N SER A 186 14.72 -14.01 14.83
CA SER A 186 16.16 -13.74 14.97
C SER A 186 16.89 -13.62 13.62
N ARG A 187 16.19 -13.79 12.51
CA ARG A 187 16.76 -13.84 11.16
C ARG A 187 16.23 -12.68 10.32
N ILE A 188 16.90 -11.54 10.38
CA ILE A 188 16.54 -10.33 9.61
C ILE A 188 16.46 -10.65 8.11
N ASP A 189 17.44 -11.42 7.60
CA ASP A 189 17.49 -11.84 6.19
C ASP A 189 16.27 -12.67 5.80
N ALA A 190 15.82 -13.56 6.68
CA ALA A 190 14.65 -14.37 6.46
C ALA A 190 13.38 -13.51 6.38
N PHE A 191 13.25 -12.49 7.24
CA PHE A 191 12.12 -11.58 7.22
C PHE A 191 12.15 -10.68 5.97
N ALA A 192 13.31 -10.15 5.61
CA ALA A 192 13.50 -9.37 4.38
C ALA A 192 13.17 -10.21 3.13
N GLY A 193 13.69 -11.44 3.05
CA GLY A 193 13.40 -12.37 1.96
C GLY A 193 11.91 -12.70 1.83
N MET A 194 11.19 -12.88 2.95
CA MET A 194 9.75 -13.08 2.96
C MET A 194 9.01 -11.85 2.39
N LEU A 195 9.45 -10.64 2.73
CA LEU A 195 8.84 -9.40 2.23
C LEU A 195 9.08 -9.21 0.72
N LEU A 196 10.28 -9.57 0.25
CA LEU A 196 10.58 -9.57 -1.18
C LEU A 196 9.70 -10.59 -1.93
N ALA A 197 9.56 -11.81 -1.39
CA ALA A 197 8.66 -12.80 -1.96
C ALA A 197 7.18 -12.34 -1.99
N LEU A 198 6.75 -11.56 -1.01
CA LEU A 198 5.42 -10.91 -1.02
C LEU A 198 5.33 -9.85 -2.12
N TYR A 199 6.37 -9.02 -2.29
CA TYR A 199 6.42 -8.03 -3.34
C TYR A 199 6.31 -8.69 -4.72
N GLU A 200 7.13 -9.72 -5.00
CA GLU A 200 7.10 -10.48 -6.25
C GLU A 200 5.74 -11.15 -6.50
N LYS A 201 5.06 -11.53 -5.43
CA LYS A 201 3.74 -12.13 -5.49
C LYS A 201 2.64 -11.12 -5.79
N ILE A 202 2.69 -9.92 -5.20
CA ILE A 202 1.64 -8.91 -5.30
C ILE A 202 1.84 -8.03 -6.53
N LEU A 203 3.08 -7.65 -6.83
CA LEU A 203 3.47 -6.76 -7.94
C LEU A 203 2.51 -5.57 -8.09
N PRO A 204 2.51 -4.60 -7.16
CA PRO A 204 1.66 -3.43 -7.29
C PRO A 204 1.99 -2.70 -8.59
N GLY A 205 0.98 -2.33 -9.38
CA GLY A 205 1.21 -1.64 -10.65
C GLY A 205 1.71 -0.21 -10.48
N LEU A 206 1.49 0.38 -9.28
CA LEU A 206 1.98 1.71 -8.93
C LEU A 206 2.30 1.78 -7.43
N THR A 207 3.39 2.48 -7.09
CA THR A 207 3.72 2.82 -5.71
C THR A 207 3.97 4.32 -5.59
N ILE A 208 3.23 5.00 -4.71
CA ILE A 208 3.39 6.42 -4.38
C ILE A 208 3.74 6.52 -2.90
N VAL A 209 4.97 6.91 -2.60
CA VAL A 209 5.48 6.95 -1.23
C VAL A 209 5.16 8.28 -0.57
N ASP A 210 4.45 8.26 0.55
CA ASP A 210 4.29 9.41 1.42
C ASP A 210 5.60 9.65 2.21
N ALA A 211 6.39 10.61 1.73
CA ALA A 211 7.66 11.03 2.31
C ALA A 211 7.69 12.54 2.62
N ILE A 212 6.53 13.21 2.70
CA ILE A 212 6.44 14.65 3.01
C ILE A 212 6.94 14.92 4.43
N VAL A 213 6.46 14.14 5.39
CA VAL A 213 6.99 14.08 6.75
C VAL A 213 7.36 12.63 7.04
N GLY A 214 8.62 12.35 7.35
CA GLY A 214 9.10 11.04 7.80
C GLY A 214 9.11 10.92 9.32
N MET A 215 9.06 9.67 9.86
CA MET A 215 9.22 9.35 11.28
C MET A 215 10.54 8.61 11.49
#